data_7ff0c2b7aac21feed1db75a096fc5a1f
#
_entry.id   7ff0c2b7aac21feed1db75a096fc5a1f
#
_cell.length_a   1.000
_cell.length_b   1.000
_cell.length_c   1.000
_cell.angle_alpha   90.00
_cell.angle_beta   90.00
_cell.angle_gamma   90.00
#
_symmetry.space_group_name_H-M   'P 1'
#
loop_
_entity.id
_entity.type
_entity.pdbx_description
1 polymer ?
#
loop_
_entity_poly.entity_id
_entity_poly.type
_entity_poly.pdbx_seq_one_letter_code
_entity_poly.pdbx_strand_id
1 'polypeptide(L)'
;MGKIILLFLVSLVGLVGCGKKESRAGEVSTPKPKIQEPLPEDAEERYKVAYIRAAQAFSRNDLEGALTSLEISDQAKPKQASNANLRGAIFTRKRDWVKAEEAFRLALQLQPDLPMAQFNLGEVLFLNNKYPEAREKFQIFLNSQPKNDLGLYKMYLCDLLAGNSSKANDYLSTLKPDPMSPIYYFAKAAEAFHQGDKVAATEFVSSAYRIYPPDANSTFADSLVEKGYLTGEQMTAPTQDENKVKSEELKTLLPPVEKSGSKPKS
;
A
#
# COMPACT_ATOMS: atom_id res chain seq x y z
N MET A 1 -13.90 0.32 -0.09
CA MET A 1 -13.14 -0.78 0.53
C MET A 1 -11.69 -0.59 0.15
N GLY A 2 -10.85 -0.13 1.10
CA GLY A 2 -9.42 0.05 0.89
C GLY A 2 -8.76 -1.24 0.40
N LYS A 3 -7.95 -1.16 -0.63
CA LYS A 3 -7.13 -2.28 -1.08
C LYS A 3 -5.96 -2.39 -0.11
N ILE A 4 -5.94 -3.42 0.73
CA ILE A 4 -4.76 -3.72 1.55
C ILE A 4 -3.60 -3.99 0.58
N ILE A 5 -2.65 -3.05 0.51
CA ILE A 5 -1.45 -3.23 -0.31
C ILE A 5 -0.48 -4.11 0.46
N LEU A 6 -0.56 -5.40 0.18
CA LEU A 6 0.51 -6.31 0.55
C LEU A 6 1.59 -6.22 -0.53
N LEU A 7 2.78 -5.79 -0.13
CA LEU A 7 3.94 -5.77 -1.02
C LEU A 7 4.28 -7.20 -1.43
N PHE A 8 3.87 -7.56 -2.64
CA PHE A 8 4.24 -8.80 -3.29
C PHE A 8 5.28 -8.50 -4.37
N LEU A 9 6.57 -8.52 -3.98
CA LEU A 9 7.65 -8.66 -4.95
C LEU A 9 7.78 -10.15 -5.30
N VAL A 10 7.04 -10.58 -6.32
CA VAL A 10 7.40 -11.80 -7.04
C VAL A 10 8.64 -11.45 -7.84
N SER A 11 9.82 -11.94 -7.41
CA SER A 11 11.02 -11.93 -8.26
C SER A 11 10.74 -12.81 -9.48
N LEU A 12 10.16 -12.21 -10.52
CA LEU A 12 10.10 -12.83 -11.84
C LEU A 12 11.52 -12.82 -12.40
N VAL A 13 12.22 -13.95 -12.27
CA VAL A 13 13.38 -14.22 -13.11
C VAL A 13 12.91 -14.22 -14.55
N GLY A 14 13.46 -13.29 -15.34
CA GLY A 14 12.99 -12.95 -16.67
C GLY A 14 13.05 -14.12 -17.65
N LEU A 15 11.97 -14.22 -18.41
CA LEU A 15 12.00 -14.76 -19.78
C LEU A 15 11.40 -13.69 -20.68
N VAL A 16 12.29 -12.92 -21.29
CA VAL A 16 11.98 -12.01 -22.39
C VAL A 16 11.78 -12.85 -23.64
N GLY A 17 10.53 -13.02 -24.03
CA GLY A 17 10.13 -13.49 -25.35
C GLY A 17 9.60 -12.33 -26.16
N CYS A 18 10.43 -11.78 -27.07
CA CYS A 18 10.06 -10.73 -28.01
C CYS A 18 9.14 -11.29 -29.10
N GLY A 19 7.88 -10.85 -29.17
CA GLY A 19 6.94 -11.19 -30.24
C GLY A 19 6.12 -9.98 -30.62
N LYS A 20 6.45 -9.36 -31.78
CA LYS A 20 5.63 -8.35 -32.45
C LYS A 20 4.24 -8.93 -32.76
N LYS A 21 3.18 -8.19 -32.47
CA LYS A 21 1.87 -8.44 -33.05
C LYS A 21 1.19 -7.16 -33.51
N GLU A 22 0.81 -7.25 -34.79
CA GLU A 22 0.01 -6.30 -35.54
C GLU A 22 -1.41 -6.22 -35.02
N SER A 23 -1.96 -5.02 -35.12
CA SER A 23 -3.35 -4.68 -34.80
C SER A 23 -4.34 -5.26 -35.82
N ARG A 24 -5.37 -5.94 -35.33
CA ARG A 24 -6.65 -6.09 -36.03
C ARG A 24 -7.81 -5.96 -35.06
N ALA A 25 -8.70 -5.06 -35.37
CA ALA A 25 -9.97 -4.85 -34.67
C ALA A 25 -10.97 -5.98 -35.02
N GLY A 26 -11.76 -6.38 -34.05
CA GLY A 26 -12.97 -7.18 -34.26
C GLY A 26 -13.20 -8.31 -33.26
N GLU A 27 -14.37 -8.25 -32.65
CA GLU A 27 -15.03 -9.26 -31.80
C GLU A 27 -14.67 -9.33 -30.31
N VAL A 28 -15.61 -8.87 -29.52
CA VAL A 28 -15.69 -9.13 -28.06
C VAL A 28 -16.07 -10.60 -27.88
N SER A 29 -15.10 -11.47 -27.86
CA SER A 29 -15.25 -12.84 -27.41
C SER A 29 -15.10 -12.91 -25.92
N THR A 30 -16.15 -13.41 -25.23
CA THR A 30 -16.04 -13.83 -23.83
C THR A 30 -14.81 -14.74 -23.66
N PRO A 31 -13.90 -14.49 -22.70
CA PRO A 31 -12.74 -15.35 -22.56
C PRO A 31 -13.20 -16.75 -22.15
N LYS A 32 -12.98 -17.73 -23.02
CA LYS A 32 -13.11 -19.15 -22.67
C LYS A 32 -12.21 -19.42 -21.44
N PRO A 33 -12.69 -20.24 -20.47
CA PRO A 33 -11.85 -20.62 -19.34
C PRO A 33 -10.57 -21.24 -19.90
N LYS A 34 -9.42 -20.63 -19.60
CA LYS A 34 -8.11 -21.19 -19.97
C LYS A 34 -8.03 -22.55 -19.31
N ILE A 35 -8.01 -23.63 -20.11
CA ILE A 35 -7.69 -24.98 -19.63
C ILE A 35 -6.33 -24.82 -18.91
N GLN A 36 -6.30 -25.08 -17.61
CA GLN A 36 -5.06 -25.05 -16.86
C GLN A 36 -4.20 -26.19 -17.38
N GLU A 37 -3.01 -25.89 -17.88
CA GLU A 37 -2.06 -26.90 -18.29
C GLU A 37 -1.84 -27.90 -17.15
N PRO A 38 -1.65 -29.20 -17.45
CA PRO A 38 -1.39 -30.21 -16.43
C PRO A 38 -0.15 -29.81 -15.59
N LEU A 39 -0.16 -30.18 -14.32
CA LEU A 39 0.97 -29.93 -13.45
C LEU A 39 2.13 -30.84 -13.83
N PRO A 40 3.40 -30.37 -13.74
CA PRO A 40 4.58 -31.18 -13.99
C PRO A 40 4.65 -32.42 -13.06
N GLU A 41 5.25 -33.48 -13.55
CA GLU A 41 5.51 -34.69 -12.73
C GLU A 41 6.66 -34.46 -11.74
N ASP A 42 7.67 -33.66 -12.12
CA ASP A 42 8.78 -33.28 -11.25
C ASP A 42 8.30 -32.45 -10.07
N ALA A 43 8.71 -32.80 -8.87
CA ALA A 43 8.23 -32.17 -7.64
C ALA A 43 8.69 -30.71 -7.51
N GLU A 44 9.92 -30.39 -7.93
CA GLU A 44 10.44 -29.01 -7.84
C GLU A 44 9.75 -28.10 -8.86
N GLU A 45 9.52 -28.58 -10.08
CA GLU A 45 8.76 -27.84 -11.09
C GLU A 45 7.30 -27.71 -10.69
N ARG A 46 6.69 -28.76 -10.17
CA ARG A 46 5.31 -28.74 -9.65
C ARG A 46 5.14 -27.68 -8.56
N TYR A 47 6.07 -27.62 -7.62
CA TYR A 47 6.12 -26.59 -6.59
C TYR A 47 6.11 -25.20 -7.20
N LYS A 48 7.03 -24.91 -8.14
CA LYS A 48 7.16 -23.60 -8.78
C LYS A 48 5.91 -23.21 -9.55
N VAL A 49 5.38 -24.12 -10.37
CA VAL A 49 4.17 -23.87 -11.17
C VAL A 49 2.96 -23.64 -10.27
N ALA A 50 2.78 -24.44 -9.22
CA ALA A 50 1.67 -24.29 -8.29
C ALA A 50 1.77 -22.98 -7.49
N TYR A 51 2.97 -22.60 -7.04
CA TYR A 51 3.19 -21.29 -6.38
C TYR A 51 2.88 -20.12 -7.30
N ILE A 52 3.32 -20.15 -8.56
CA ILE A 52 3.02 -19.10 -9.55
C ILE A 52 1.51 -19.00 -9.78
N ARG A 53 0.80 -20.14 -9.90
CA ARG A 53 -0.66 -20.16 -10.02
C ARG A 53 -1.34 -19.55 -8.80
N ALA A 54 -0.86 -19.86 -7.61
CA ALA A 54 -1.36 -19.27 -6.37
C ALA A 54 -1.18 -17.75 -6.34
N ALA A 55 0.00 -17.25 -6.71
CA ALA A 55 0.29 -15.82 -6.78
C ALA A 55 -0.58 -15.10 -7.83
N GLN A 56 -0.79 -15.72 -8.99
CA GLN A 56 -1.67 -15.20 -10.03
C GLN A 56 -3.15 -15.18 -9.61
N ALA A 57 -3.63 -16.23 -8.95
CA ALA A 57 -4.98 -16.28 -8.39
C ALA A 57 -5.17 -15.19 -7.32
N PHE A 58 -4.20 -15.04 -6.41
CA PHE A 58 -4.17 -13.97 -5.43
C PHE A 58 -4.22 -12.56 -6.07
N SER A 59 -3.44 -12.31 -7.12
CA SER A 59 -3.44 -11.02 -7.82
C SER A 59 -4.80 -10.68 -8.47
N ARG A 60 -5.54 -11.70 -8.90
CA ARG A 60 -6.91 -11.58 -9.44
C ARG A 60 -7.99 -11.59 -8.37
N ASN A 61 -7.60 -11.61 -7.08
CA ASN A 61 -8.50 -11.72 -5.93
C ASN A 61 -9.30 -13.04 -5.86
N ASP A 62 -8.83 -14.08 -6.56
CA ASP A 62 -9.33 -15.45 -6.42
C ASP A 62 -8.63 -16.12 -5.23
N LEU A 63 -9.14 -15.83 -4.02
CA LEU A 63 -8.49 -16.25 -2.76
C LEU A 63 -8.59 -17.76 -2.53
N GLU A 64 -9.69 -18.40 -2.95
CA GLU A 64 -9.86 -19.84 -2.82
C GLU A 64 -8.97 -20.60 -3.82
N GLY A 65 -8.93 -20.16 -5.08
CA GLY A 65 -8.01 -20.71 -6.08
C GLY A 65 -6.54 -20.55 -5.69
N ALA A 66 -6.20 -19.44 -5.01
CA ALA A 66 -4.87 -19.22 -4.46
C ALA A 66 -4.53 -20.24 -3.35
N LEU A 67 -5.43 -20.47 -2.40
CA LEU A 67 -5.23 -21.47 -1.33
C LEU A 67 -5.10 -22.87 -1.90
N THR A 68 -5.98 -23.28 -2.82
CA THR A 68 -5.92 -24.58 -3.48
C THR A 68 -4.58 -24.79 -4.19
N SER A 69 -4.09 -23.77 -4.90
CA SER A 69 -2.80 -23.85 -5.58
C SER A 69 -1.63 -23.91 -4.60
N LEU A 70 -1.73 -23.24 -3.43
CA LEU A 70 -0.72 -23.36 -2.37
C LEU A 70 -0.70 -24.75 -1.71
N GLU A 71 -1.85 -25.41 -1.58
CA GLU A 71 -1.89 -26.80 -1.08
C GLU A 71 -1.12 -27.75 -2.01
N ILE A 72 -1.29 -27.60 -3.32
CA ILE A 72 -0.53 -28.36 -4.31
C ILE A 72 0.98 -28.07 -4.20
N SER A 73 1.32 -26.80 -4.03
CA SER A 73 2.70 -26.35 -3.85
C SER A 73 3.33 -26.96 -2.59
N ASP A 74 2.61 -26.99 -1.46
CA ASP A 74 3.07 -27.59 -0.21
C ASP A 74 3.20 -29.12 -0.28
N GLN A 75 2.31 -29.79 -1.02
CA GLN A 75 2.43 -31.24 -1.27
C GLN A 75 3.67 -31.58 -2.09
N ALA A 76 3.99 -30.73 -3.08
CA ALA A 76 5.18 -30.93 -3.91
C ALA A 76 6.47 -30.62 -3.15
N LYS A 77 6.50 -29.55 -2.36
CA LYS A 77 7.65 -29.14 -1.55
C LYS A 77 7.18 -28.52 -0.23
N PRO A 78 7.17 -29.27 0.87
CA PRO A 78 6.73 -28.80 2.17
C PRO A 78 7.65 -27.72 2.78
N LYS A 79 7.11 -26.97 3.73
CA LYS A 79 7.86 -26.03 4.59
C LYS A 79 8.60 -24.95 3.81
N GLN A 80 7.94 -24.36 2.81
CA GLN A 80 8.50 -23.21 2.08
C GLN A 80 8.03 -21.90 2.72
N ALA A 81 8.98 -21.03 3.07
CA ALA A 81 8.69 -19.73 3.65
C ALA A 81 7.84 -18.85 2.72
N SER A 82 8.07 -18.95 1.39
CA SER A 82 7.28 -18.25 0.37
C SER A 82 5.80 -18.65 0.38
N ASN A 83 5.50 -19.95 0.53
CA ASN A 83 4.13 -20.45 0.62
C ASN A 83 3.43 -19.93 1.88
N ALA A 84 4.12 -19.99 3.03
CA ALA A 84 3.61 -19.47 4.28
C ALA A 84 3.36 -17.95 4.20
N ASN A 85 4.28 -17.19 3.59
CA ASN A 85 4.12 -15.75 3.39
C ASN A 85 2.92 -15.42 2.47
N LEU A 86 2.76 -16.13 1.34
CA LEU A 86 1.60 -15.94 0.45
C LEU A 86 0.29 -16.33 1.15
N ARG A 87 0.27 -17.40 1.94
CA ARG A 87 -0.88 -17.78 2.74
C ARG A 87 -1.28 -16.71 3.74
N GLY A 88 -0.30 -16.10 4.43
CA GLY A 88 -0.52 -14.94 5.30
C GLY A 88 -1.17 -13.78 4.57
N ALA A 89 -0.68 -13.45 3.35
CA ALA A 89 -1.25 -12.41 2.52
C ALA A 89 -2.70 -12.70 2.11
N ILE A 90 -3.02 -13.96 1.78
CA ILE A 90 -4.39 -14.37 1.46
C ILE A 90 -5.32 -14.18 2.67
N PHE A 91 -4.91 -14.63 3.86
CA PHE A 91 -5.70 -14.45 5.07
C PHE A 91 -5.85 -12.98 5.47
N THR A 92 -4.83 -12.15 5.24
CA THR A 92 -4.95 -10.70 5.43
C THR A 92 -6.05 -10.10 4.54
N ARG A 93 -6.13 -10.49 3.26
CA ARG A 93 -7.23 -10.06 2.38
C ARG A 93 -8.60 -10.57 2.81
N LYS A 94 -8.65 -11.78 3.38
CA LYS A 94 -9.88 -12.35 3.97
C LYS A 94 -10.23 -11.71 5.32
N ARG A 95 -9.40 -10.82 5.86
CA ARG A 95 -9.49 -10.21 7.18
C ARG A 95 -9.48 -11.24 8.33
N ASP A 96 -8.91 -12.42 8.07
CA ASP A 96 -8.64 -13.43 9.09
C ASP A 96 -7.25 -13.17 9.72
N TRP A 97 -7.23 -12.21 10.64
CA TRP A 97 -6.00 -11.69 11.22
C TRP A 97 -5.21 -12.75 12.00
N VAL A 98 -5.92 -13.69 12.64
CA VAL A 98 -5.29 -14.77 13.42
C VAL A 98 -4.51 -15.68 12.50
N LYS A 99 -5.14 -16.21 11.45
CA LYS A 99 -4.47 -17.07 10.49
C LYS A 99 -3.39 -16.35 9.68
N ALA A 100 -3.59 -15.04 9.42
CA ALA A 100 -2.57 -14.23 8.77
C ALA A 100 -1.30 -14.12 9.63
N GLU A 101 -1.46 -13.79 10.92
CA GLU A 101 -0.34 -13.69 11.86
C GLU A 101 0.39 -15.03 12.01
N GLU A 102 -0.34 -16.14 12.18
CA GLU A 102 0.22 -17.50 12.25
C GLU A 102 1.05 -17.85 11.01
N ALA A 103 0.50 -17.57 9.82
CA ALA A 103 1.18 -17.87 8.56
C ALA A 103 2.45 -17.05 8.35
N PHE A 104 2.44 -15.75 8.70
CA PHE A 104 3.66 -14.93 8.62
C PHE A 104 4.69 -15.31 9.67
N ARG A 105 4.27 -15.67 10.89
CA ARG A 105 5.20 -16.22 11.91
C ARG A 105 5.84 -17.53 11.45
N LEU A 106 5.06 -18.42 10.81
CA LEU A 106 5.60 -19.63 10.20
C LEU A 106 6.61 -19.31 9.10
N ALA A 107 6.31 -18.33 8.23
CA ALA A 107 7.26 -17.90 7.20
C ALA A 107 8.60 -17.47 7.81
N LEU A 108 8.55 -16.70 8.91
CA LEU A 108 9.74 -16.22 9.61
C LEU A 108 10.45 -17.30 10.45
N GLN A 109 9.75 -18.35 10.88
CA GLN A 109 10.39 -19.52 11.48
C GLN A 109 11.17 -20.33 10.44
N LEU A 110 10.66 -20.40 9.21
CA LEU A 110 11.31 -21.10 8.10
C LEU A 110 12.44 -20.27 7.48
N GLN A 111 12.28 -18.95 7.42
CA GLN A 111 13.28 -18.02 6.90
C GLN A 111 13.24 -16.71 7.70
N PRO A 112 14.07 -16.58 8.75
CA PRO A 112 14.04 -15.42 9.66
C PRO A 112 14.38 -14.08 9.00
N ASP A 113 15.18 -14.10 7.95
CA ASP A 113 15.66 -12.95 7.19
C ASP A 113 14.77 -12.58 5.98
N LEU A 114 13.53 -13.10 5.89
CA LEU A 114 12.61 -12.79 4.80
C LEU A 114 11.98 -11.40 5.00
N PRO A 115 12.47 -10.33 4.31
CA PRO A 115 12.04 -8.96 4.60
C PRO A 115 10.55 -8.75 4.38
N MET A 116 9.98 -9.39 3.35
CA MET A 116 8.56 -9.25 3.03
C MET A 116 7.66 -9.85 4.11
N ALA A 117 8.07 -10.97 4.73
CA ALA A 117 7.32 -11.54 5.85
C ALA A 117 7.40 -10.66 7.11
N GLN A 118 8.55 -10.01 7.35
CA GLN A 118 8.68 -9.02 8.44
C GLN A 118 7.72 -7.84 8.20
N PHE A 119 7.72 -7.26 6.99
CA PHE A 119 6.82 -6.16 6.65
C PHE A 119 5.35 -6.58 6.78
N ASN A 120 4.96 -7.70 6.17
CA ASN A 120 3.58 -8.19 6.18
C ASN A 120 3.07 -8.54 7.59
N LEU A 121 3.93 -9.12 8.44
CA LEU A 121 3.61 -9.34 9.85
C LEU A 121 3.40 -8.01 10.57
N GLY A 122 4.27 -7.02 10.31
CA GLY A 122 4.10 -5.66 10.80
C GLY A 122 2.75 -5.06 10.43
N GLU A 123 2.31 -5.24 9.18
CA GLU A 123 0.98 -4.78 8.71
C GLU A 123 -0.16 -5.44 9.49
N VAL A 124 -0.15 -6.75 9.66
CA VAL A 124 -1.20 -7.47 10.41
C VAL A 124 -1.23 -7.01 11.86
N LEU A 125 -0.07 -6.86 12.49
CA LEU A 125 0.03 -6.36 13.87
C LEU A 125 -0.48 -4.92 13.98
N PHE A 126 -0.15 -4.05 13.01
CA PHE A 126 -0.63 -2.68 12.93
C PHE A 126 -2.16 -2.62 12.80
N LEU A 127 -2.75 -3.45 11.92
CA LEU A 127 -4.19 -3.55 11.74
C LEU A 127 -4.91 -4.01 13.02
N ASN A 128 -4.26 -4.88 13.79
CA ASN A 128 -4.72 -5.36 15.11
C ASN A 128 -4.41 -4.41 16.26
N ASN A 129 -3.95 -3.19 15.99
CA ASN A 129 -3.56 -2.18 16.99
C ASN A 129 -2.41 -2.61 17.95
N LYS A 130 -1.63 -3.64 17.58
CA LYS A 130 -0.42 -4.07 18.29
C LYS A 130 0.79 -3.22 17.84
N TYR A 131 0.69 -1.90 18.06
CA TYR A 131 1.65 -0.93 17.49
C TYR A 131 3.10 -1.14 17.92
N PRO A 132 3.42 -1.45 19.19
CA PRO A 132 4.81 -1.69 19.59
C PRO A 132 5.42 -2.89 18.85
N GLU A 133 4.68 -4.00 18.72
CA GLU A 133 5.13 -5.20 18.02
C GLU A 133 5.26 -4.93 16.51
N ALA A 134 4.28 -4.23 15.91
CA ALA A 134 4.31 -3.83 14.50
C ALA A 134 5.56 -3.00 14.19
N ARG A 135 5.86 -2.02 15.05
CA ARG A 135 7.03 -1.15 14.93
C ARG A 135 8.34 -1.95 14.91
N GLU A 136 8.45 -2.96 15.77
CA GLU A 136 9.61 -3.86 15.77
C GLU A 136 9.78 -4.57 14.42
N LYS A 137 8.70 -5.09 13.85
CA LYS A 137 8.75 -5.78 12.56
C LYS A 137 9.12 -4.85 11.40
N PHE A 138 8.58 -3.63 11.39
CA PHE A 138 8.97 -2.62 10.41
C PHE A 138 10.45 -2.19 10.59
N GLN A 139 10.96 -2.11 11.82
CA GLN A 139 12.37 -1.83 12.05
C GLN A 139 13.28 -2.92 11.50
N ILE A 140 12.92 -4.20 11.70
CA ILE A 140 13.68 -5.34 11.13
C ILE A 140 13.65 -5.29 9.60
N PHE A 141 12.49 -5.01 9.01
CA PHE A 141 12.37 -4.81 7.56
C PHE A 141 13.29 -3.68 7.06
N LEU A 142 13.30 -2.53 7.75
CA LEU A 142 14.13 -1.37 7.40
C LEU A 142 15.63 -1.61 7.57
N ASN A 143 16.06 -2.60 8.36
CA ASN A 143 17.49 -2.98 8.41
C ASN A 143 18.00 -3.47 7.05
N SER A 144 17.13 -4.08 6.24
CA SER A 144 17.45 -4.51 4.87
C SER A 144 17.09 -3.45 3.82
N GLN A 145 16.18 -2.54 4.10
CA GLN A 145 15.69 -1.50 3.19
C GLN A 145 15.57 -0.13 3.89
N PRO A 146 16.69 0.47 4.30
CA PRO A 146 16.69 1.63 5.22
C PRO A 146 16.07 2.90 4.65
N LYS A 147 15.91 2.98 3.32
CA LYS A 147 15.29 4.11 2.62
C LYS A 147 13.89 3.79 2.09
N ASN A 148 13.25 2.75 2.59
CA ASN A 148 11.89 2.42 2.17
C ASN A 148 10.89 3.36 2.86
N ASP A 149 10.34 4.31 2.11
CA ASP A 149 9.45 5.35 2.63
C ASP A 149 8.18 4.77 3.26
N LEU A 150 7.63 3.70 2.70
CA LEU A 150 6.46 3.06 3.29
C LEU A 150 6.78 2.43 4.65
N GLY A 151 7.91 1.75 4.77
CA GLY A 151 8.39 1.19 6.05
C GLY A 151 8.62 2.28 7.10
N LEU A 152 9.25 3.39 6.71
CA LEU A 152 9.46 4.55 7.57
C LEU A 152 8.14 5.19 8.01
N TYR A 153 7.20 5.35 7.09
CA TYR A 153 5.86 5.87 7.37
C TYR A 153 5.08 4.95 8.33
N LYS A 154 5.14 3.63 8.14
CA LYS A 154 4.50 2.67 9.03
C LYS A 154 5.08 2.69 10.44
N MET A 155 6.41 2.83 10.57
CA MET A 155 7.05 3.04 11.89
C MET A 155 6.56 4.32 12.56
N TYR A 156 6.51 5.43 11.80
CA TYR A 156 5.97 6.69 12.29
C TYR A 156 4.53 6.54 12.79
N LEU A 157 3.65 5.90 12.00
CA LEU A 157 2.27 5.66 12.41
C LEU A 157 2.17 4.80 13.66
N CYS A 158 3.04 3.79 13.82
CA CYS A 158 3.09 3.00 15.05
C CYS A 158 3.43 3.87 16.27
N ASP A 159 4.44 4.74 16.16
CA ASP A 159 4.82 5.65 17.26
C ASP A 159 3.70 6.66 17.57
N LEU A 160 3.08 7.25 16.54
CA LEU A 160 1.96 8.18 16.68
C LEU A 160 0.76 7.54 17.40
N LEU A 161 0.33 6.37 16.93
CA LEU A 161 -0.87 5.68 17.44
C LEU A 161 -0.64 4.96 18.77
N ALA A 162 0.62 4.64 19.12
CA ALA A 162 1.00 4.14 20.44
C ALA A 162 1.12 5.25 21.50
N GLY A 163 0.96 6.53 21.11
CA GLY A 163 1.14 7.67 22.01
C GLY A 163 2.61 8.03 22.29
N ASN A 164 3.58 7.51 21.52
CA ASN A 164 4.99 7.85 21.59
C ASN A 164 5.27 9.21 20.92
N SER A 165 4.59 10.27 21.39
CA SER A 165 4.56 11.58 20.71
C SER A 165 5.95 12.18 20.47
N SER A 166 6.92 11.97 21.39
CA SER A 166 8.30 12.46 21.19
C SER A 166 8.92 11.86 19.94
N LYS A 167 8.91 10.52 19.80
CA LYS A 167 9.50 9.83 18.65
C LYS A 167 8.78 10.17 17.34
N ALA A 168 7.45 10.27 17.38
CA ALA A 168 6.66 10.65 16.24
C ALA A 168 7.00 12.08 15.77
N ASN A 169 7.08 13.04 16.69
CA ASN A 169 7.43 14.42 16.40
C ASN A 169 8.88 14.57 15.93
N ASP A 170 9.82 13.86 16.55
CA ASP A 170 11.22 13.85 16.13
C ASP A 170 11.33 13.40 14.66
N TYR A 171 10.68 12.29 14.29
CA TYR A 171 10.68 11.82 12.91
C TYR A 171 9.98 12.81 11.96
N LEU A 172 8.80 13.30 12.32
CA LEU A 172 8.04 14.23 11.49
C LEU A 172 8.80 15.52 11.21
N SER A 173 9.60 16.00 12.19
CA SER A 173 10.43 17.21 12.05
C SER A 173 11.54 17.06 11.00
N THR A 174 11.94 15.82 10.69
CA THR A 174 12.95 15.53 9.67
C THR A 174 12.39 15.51 8.26
N LEU A 175 11.07 15.32 8.11
CA LEU A 175 10.42 15.21 6.81
C LEU A 175 10.30 16.57 6.14
N LYS A 176 10.58 16.57 4.84
CA LYS A 176 10.38 17.72 3.95
C LYS A 176 9.62 17.24 2.70
N PRO A 177 8.89 18.14 2.01
CA PRO A 177 8.32 17.80 0.71
C PRO A 177 9.42 17.31 -0.24
N ASP A 178 9.19 16.15 -0.84
CA ASP A 178 10.10 15.49 -1.80
C ASP A 178 9.32 15.18 -3.07
N PRO A 179 9.76 15.61 -4.27
CA PRO A 179 9.04 15.36 -5.52
C PRO A 179 8.87 13.87 -5.86
N MET A 180 9.65 12.98 -5.24
CA MET A 180 9.63 11.54 -5.51
C MET A 180 8.75 10.75 -4.54
N SER A 181 8.34 11.33 -3.40
CA SER A 181 7.62 10.61 -2.35
C SER A 181 6.57 11.45 -1.64
N PRO A 182 5.33 10.96 -1.52
CA PRO A 182 4.26 11.66 -0.82
C PRO A 182 4.33 11.53 0.71
N ILE A 183 5.34 10.88 1.27
CA ILE A 183 5.44 10.55 2.70
C ILE A 183 5.24 11.76 3.61
N TYR A 184 5.79 12.92 3.26
CA TYR A 184 5.65 14.15 4.03
C TYR A 184 4.17 14.54 4.22
N TYR A 185 3.41 14.52 3.14
CA TYR A 185 2.01 14.93 3.16
C TYR A 185 1.13 13.96 3.93
N PHE A 186 1.36 12.65 3.77
CA PHE A 186 0.60 11.64 4.50
C PHE A 186 0.97 11.57 5.98
N ALA A 187 2.23 11.83 6.34
CA ALA A 187 2.64 11.92 7.73
C ALA A 187 2.02 13.15 8.41
N LYS A 188 2.00 14.31 7.73
CA LYS A 188 1.31 15.52 8.21
C LYS A 188 -0.21 15.32 8.32
N ALA A 189 -0.83 14.64 7.36
CA ALA A 189 -2.25 14.30 7.42
C ALA A 189 -2.54 13.39 8.62
N ALA A 190 -1.72 12.39 8.87
CA ALA A 190 -1.86 11.48 10.03
C ALA A 190 -1.75 12.23 11.36
N GLU A 191 -0.79 13.16 11.49
CA GLU A 191 -0.67 14.03 12.66
C GLU A 191 -1.94 14.83 12.89
N ALA A 192 -2.41 15.54 11.86
CA ALA A 192 -3.59 16.40 11.94
C ALA A 192 -4.87 15.60 12.28
N PHE A 193 -5.06 14.44 11.66
CA PHE A 193 -6.16 13.53 12.02
C PHE A 193 -6.08 13.06 13.48
N HIS A 194 -4.88 12.71 13.95
CA HIS A 194 -4.67 12.29 15.34
C HIS A 194 -4.98 13.40 16.35
N GLN A 195 -4.72 14.66 15.98
CA GLN A 195 -5.04 15.85 16.76
C GLN A 195 -6.51 16.30 16.62
N GLY A 196 -7.29 15.67 15.72
CA GLY A 196 -8.68 16.00 15.46
C GLY A 196 -8.89 17.15 14.45
N ASP A 197 -7.81 17.70 13.87
CA ASP A 197 -7.87 18.71 12.83
C ASP A 197 -8.11 18.08 11.46
N LYS A 198 -9.39 17.79 11.20
CA LYS A 198 -9.81 17.17 9.93
C LYS A 198 -9.60 18.08 8.73
N VAL A 199 -9.66 19.40 8.91
CA VAL A 199 -9.50 20.37 7.83
C VAL A 199 -8.06 20.34 7.33
N ALA A 200 -7.10 20.57 8.22
CA ALA A 200 -5.68 20.50 7.86
C ALA A 200 -5.30 19.12 7.30
N ALA A 201 -5.81 18.03 7.89
CA ALA A 201 -5.57 16.69 7.40
C ALA A 201 -6.03 16.49 5.95
N THR A 202 -7.25 16.93 5.62
CA THR A 202 -7.80 16.83 4.26
C THR A 202 -7.02 17.70 3.27
N GLU A 203 -6.52 18.86 3.69
CA GLU A 203 -5.67 19.71 2.85
C GLU A 203 -4.33 19.05 2.51
N PHE A 204 -3.69 18.37 3.47
CA PHE A 204 -2.48 17.61 3.20
C PHE A 204 -2.73 16.46 2.23
N VAL A 205 -3.79 15.68 2.43
CA VAL A 205 -4.18 14.60 1.51
C VAL A 205 -4.44 15.14 0.11
N SER A 206 -5.25 16.20 -0.02
CA SER A 206 -5.56 16.85 -1.30
C SER A 206 -4.30 17.36 -2.00
N SER A 207 -3.35 17.89 -1.24
CA SER A 207 -2.05 18.35 -1.77
C SER A 207 -1.24 17.19 -2.33
N ALA A 208 -1.20 16.05 -1.62
CA ALA A 208 -0.55 14.83 -2.13
C ALA A 208 -1.17 14.38 -3.47
N TYR A 209 -2.50 14.31 -3.56
CA TYR A 209 -3.18 13.88 -4.79
C TYR A 209 -3.06 14.86 -5.96
N ARG A 210 -2.75 16.14 -5.71
CA ARG A 210 -2.43 17.12 -6.77
C ARG A 210 -1.00 17.00 -7.29
N ILE A 211 -0.07 16.51 -6.46
CA ILE A 211 1.37 16.49 -6.77
C ILE A 211 1.80 15.14 -7.32
N TYR A 212 1.29 14.05 -6.73
CA TYR A 212 1.77 12.69 -7.02
C TYR A 212 0.70 11.86 -7.74
N PRO A 213 1.13 10.85 -8.53
CA PRO A 213 0.20 9.95 -9.20
C PRO A 213 -0.62 9.12 -8.20
N PRO A 214 -1.84 8.70 -8.57
CA PRO A 214 -2.74 7.97 -7.68
C PRO A 214 -2.12 6.72 -7.04
N ASP A 215 -1.32 5.97 -7.79
CA ASP A 215 -0.69 4.73 -7.30
C ASP A 215 0.35 5.01 -6.18
N ALA A 216 1.10 6.10 -6.29
CA ALA A 216 2.02 6.52 -5.23
C ALA A 216 1.26 6.92 -3.96
N ASN A 217 0.16 7.65 -4.10
CA ASN A 217 -0.66 8.11 -2.99
C ASN A 217 -1.40 6.96 -2.29
N SER A 218 -1.99 6.03 -3.06
CA SER A 218 -2.83 4.95 -2.50
C SER A 218 -2.09 4.12 -1.47
N THR A 219 -0.80 3.86 -1.69
CA THR A 219 0.05 3.09 -0.79
C THR A 219 0.12 3.68 0.63
N PHE A 220 0.15 5.01 0.73
CA PHE A 220 0.17 5.72 2.03
C PHE A 220 -1.25 5.96 2.57
N ALA A 221 -2.19 6.31 1.70
CA ALA A 221 -3.57 6.60 2.05
C ALA A 221 -4.29 5.39 2.66
N ASP A 222 -4.00 4.16 2.19
CA ASP A 222 -4.61 2.94 2.69
C ASP A 222 -4.46 2.80 4.21
N SER A 223 -3.32 3.21 4.77
CA SER A 223 -3.11 3.20 6.22
C SER A 223 -4.09 4.10 6.98
N LEU A 224 -4.41 5.26 6.42
CA LEU A 224 -5.36 6.20 7.01
C LEU A 224 -6.80 5.71 6.87
N VAL A 225 -7.11 5.05 5.74
CA VAL A 225 -8.42 4.41 5.52
C VAL A 225 -8.64 3.26 6.50
N GLU A 226 -7.65 2.40 6.69
CA GLU A 226 -7.74 1.26 7.63
C GLU A 226 -7.89 1.71 9.09
N LYS A 227 -7.41 2.91 9.43
CA LYS A 227 -7.60 3.52 10.75
C LYS A 227 -8.87 4.39 10.86
N GLY A 228 -9.66 4.48 9.79
CA GLY A 228 -10.92 5.23 9.77
C GLY A 228 -10.74 6.75 9.73
N TYR A 229 -9.54 7.22 9.40
CA TYR A 229 -9.26 8.64 9.23
C TYR A 229 -9.71 9.17 7.87
N LEU A 230 -9.66 8.34 6.82
CA LEU A 230 -10.09 8.67 5.47
C LEU A 230 -11.23 7.76 5.00
N THR A 231 -12.10 8.29 4.15
CA THR A 231 -13.06 7.51 3.37
C THR A 231 -12.56 7.33 1.94
N GLY A 232 -13.11 6.34 1.22
CA GLY A 232 -12.74 6.11 -0.19
C GLY A 232 -13.00 7.31 -1.11
N GLU A 233 -13.99 8.14 -0.79
CA GLU A 233 -14.33 9.36 -1.55
C GLU A 233 -13.27 10.45 -1.39
N GLN A 234 -12.61 10.53 -0.23
CA GLN A 234 -11.56 11.50 0.05
C GLN A 234 -10.19 11.12 -0.56
N MET A 235 -10.09 9.94 -1.18
CA MET A 235 -8.90 9.46 -1.89
C MET A 235 -8.83 9.91 -3.35
N THR A 236 -9.81 10.67 -3.82
CA THR A 236 -9.81 11.22 -5.18
C THR A 236 -9.32 12.66 -5.18
N ALA A 237 -8.54 13.03 -6.21
CA ALA A 237 -8.20 14.43 -6.39
C ALA A 237 -9.50 15.27 -6.50
N PRO A 238 -9.58 16.46 -5.85
CA PRO A 238 -10.74 17.33 -6.00
C PRO A 238 -10.96 17.62 -7.48
N THR A 239 -12.21 17.50 -7.93
CA THR A 239 -12.57 17.79 -9.32
C THR A 239 -12.25 19.24 -9.65
N GLN A 240 -12.00 19.56 -10.94
CA GLN A 240 -11.72 20.95 -11.35
C GLN A 240 -12.83 21.92 -10.96
N ASP A 241 -14.06 21.44 -10.85
CA ASP A 241 -15.22 22.24 -10.43
C ASP A 241 -15.17 22.60 -8.94
N GLU A 242 -14.73 21.70 -8.05
CA GLU A 242 -14.55 21.99 -6.62
C GLU A 242 -13.44 23.01 -6.38
N ASN A 243 -12.37 22.97 -7.17
CA ASN A 243 -11.31 23.96 -7.12
C ASN A 243 -11.78 25.34 -7.60
N LYS A 244 -12.72 25.40 -8.55
CA LYS A 244 -13.31 26.63 -9.04
C LYS A 244 -14.24 27.27 -8.00
N VAL A 245 -15.09 26.46 -7.35
CA VAL A 245 -15.99 26.93 -6.28
C VAL A 245 -15.17 27.48 -5.11
N LYS A 246 -14.15 26.74 -4.61
CA LYS A 246 -13.26 27.23 -3.54
C LYS A 246 -12.50 28.51 -3.93
N SER A 247 -12.06 28.63 -5.19
CA SER A 247 -11.38 29.85 -5.65
C SER A 247 -12.29 31.04 -5.75
N GLU A 248 -13.58 30.86 -6.01
CA GLU A 248 -14.59 31.91 -6.02
C GLU A 248 -15.01 32.31 -4.60
N GLU A 249 -15.15 31.34 -3.68
CA GLU A 249 -15.39 31.61 -2.25
C GLU A 249 -14.23 32.39 -1.61
N LEU A 250 -12.96 32.01 -1.92
CA LEU A 250 -11.80 32.77 -1.43
C LEU A 250 -11.74 34.19 -1.96
N LYS A 251 -12.18 34.44 -3.20
CA LYS A 251 -12.25 35.80 -3.78
C LYS A 251 -13.32 36.67 -3.11
N THR A 252 -14.40 36.06 -2.61
CA THR A 252 -15.46 36.78 -1.88
C THR A 252 -15.09 37.04 -0.43
N LEU A 253 -14.13 36.33 0.16
CA LEU A 253 -13.66 36.51 1.54
C LEU A 253 -12.49 37.52 1.66
N LEU A 254 -11.83 37.85 0.55
CA LEU A 254 -10.77 38.85 0.57
C LEU A 254 -11.37 40.27 0.46
N PRO A 255 -10.98 41.23 1.33
CA PRO A 255 -11.41 42.62 1.19
C PRO A 255 -10.92 43.17 -0.14
N PRO A 256 -11.69 44.06 -0.77
CA PRO A 256 -11.33 44.67 -2.05
C PRO A 256 -9.98 45.39 -1.94
N VAL A 257 -9.04 45.00 -2.81
CA VAL A 257 -7.73 45.67 -2.90
C VAL A 257 -7.99 47.12 -3.36
N GLU A 258 -7.85 48.07 -2.45
CA GLU A 258 -7.87 49.48 -2.81
C GLU A 258 -6.73 49.78 -3.80
N LYS A 259 -7.11 50.14 -5.02
CA LYS A 259 -6.16 50.66 -6.00
C LYS A 259 -5.66 52.01 -5.51
N SER A 260 -4.47 52.04 -4.93
CA SER A 260 -3.78 53.31 -4.65
C SER A 260 -3.51 54.03 -5.96
N GLY A 261 -4.39 55.01 -6.25
CA GLY A 261 -4.22 55.90 -7.37
C GLY A 261 -3.03 56.83 -7.12
N SER A 262 -1.90 56.59 -7.75
CA SER A 262 -0.86 57.60 -7.91
C SER A 262 -1.24 58.53 -9.05
N LYS A 263 -1.67 59.74 -8.73
CA LYS A 263 -1.77 60.85 -9.69
C LYS A 263 -0.35 61.26 -10.09
N PRO A 264 -0.07 61.48 -11.37
CA PRO A 264 1.17 62.13 -11.78
C PRO A 264 1.05 63.64 -11.45
N LYS A 265 2.08 64.17 -10.78
CA LYS A 265 2.28 65.60 -10.63
C LYS A 265 2.86 66.14 -11.92
N SER A 266 2.19 67.13 -12.49
CA SER A 266 2.65 68.03 -13.51
C SER A 266 3.85 68.86 -13.07
#